data_9282193f4243c14844dfa23cd006459a
#
_entry.id   9282193f4243c14844dfa23cd006459a
#
_cell.length_a   1.000
_cell.length_b   1.000
_cell.length_c   1.000
_cell.angle_alpha   90.00
_cell.angle_beta   90.00
_cell.angle_gamma   90.00
#
_symmetry.space_group_name_H-M   'P 1'
#
loop_
_entity.id
_entity.type
_entity.pdbx_description
1 polymer ?
#
loop_
_entity_poly.entity_id
_entity_poly.type
_entity_poly.pdbx_seq_one_letter_code
_entity_poly.pdbx_strand_id
1 'polypeptide(L)' 'MYTSDFCPYCANAERLLIAKGVTIINKIRVDLHPELRAEMINKTGRRTVPQIYIDEKFIGGFAELRALDLSGELENLL' A
#
# COMPACT_ATOMS: atom_id res chain seq x y z
N MET A 1 1.74 -3.18 -3.85
CA MET A 1 1.35 -1.82 -3.42
C MET A 1 1.41 -0.87 -4.60
N TYR A 2 0.31 -0.23 -4.90
CA TYR A 2 0.29 0.87 -5.85
C TYR A 2 0.94 2.08 -5.21
N THR A 3 1.91 2.68 -5.87
CA THR A 3 2.74 3.73 -5.30
C THR A 3 3.16 4.74 -6.37
N SER A 4 3.76 5.85 -5.95
CA SER A 4 4.37 6.83 -6.85
C SER A 4 5.62 7.41 -6.19
N ASP A 5 6.42 8.11 -7.01
CA ASP A 5 7.54 8.88 -6.47
C ASP A 5 7.04 10.12 -5.71
N PHE A 6 7.88 10.66 -4.85
CA PHE A 6 7.57 11.86 -4.06
C PHE A 6 6.26 11.74 -3.29
N CYS A 7 5.97 10.56 -2.78
CA CYS A 7 4.77 10.29 -1.99
C CYS A 7 5.17 9.98 -0.55
N PRO A 8 5.03 10.93 0.38
CA PRO A 8 5.43 10.70 1.78
C PRO A 8 4.66 9.55 2.43
N TYR A 9 3.37 9.41 2.13
CA TYR A 9 2.56 8.32 2.69
C TYR A 9 2.97 6.97 2.12
N CYS A 10 3.39 6.91 0.87
CA CYS A 10 3.94 5.69 0.28
C CYS A 10 5.23 5.28 0.98
N ALA A 11 6.12 6.23 1.23
CA ALA A 11 7.37 5.99 1.95
C ALA A 11 7.10 5.54 3.38
N ASN A 12 6.13 6.15 4.06
CA ASN A 12 5.75 5.77 5.41
C ASN A 12 5.18 4.36 5.47
N ALA A 13 4.34 3.99 4.50
CA ALA A 13 3.78 2.65 4.41
C ALA A 13 4.88 1.60 4.20
N GLU A 14 5.82 1.89 3.30
CA GLU A 14 6.95 1.00 3.05
C GLU A 14 7.80 0.81 4.31
N ARG A 15 8.14 1.89 5.00
CA ARG A 15 8.92 1.82 6.24
C ARG A 15 8.21 1.00 7.31
N LEU A 16 6.91 1.19 7.46
CA LEU A 16 6.13 0.43 8.44
C LEU A 16 6.16 -1.07 8.13
N LEU A 17 5.93 -1.44 6.87
CA LEU A 17 5.96 -2.85 6.46
C LEU A 17 7.34 -3.47 6.68
N ILE A 18 8.40 -2.77 6.34
CA ILE A 18 9.77 -3.24 6.56
C ILE A 18 10.05 -3.42 8.05
N ALA A 19 9.61 -2.48 8.88
CA ALA A 19 9.78 -2.58 10.33
C ALA A 19 9.05 -3.79 10.91
N LYS A 20 7.99 -4.25 10.25
CA LYS A 20 7.23 -5.44 10.65
C LYS A 20 7.80 -6.74 10.08
N GLY A 21 8.93 -6.69 9.39
CA GLY A 21 9.60 -7.89 8.87
C GLY A 21 9.28 -8.24 7.43
N VAL A 22 8.56 -7.39 6.71
CA VAL A 22 8.31 -7.61 5.28
C VAL A 22 9.60 -7.40 4.50
N THR A 23 9.99 -8.39 3.71
CA THR A 23 11.24 -8.35 2.95
C THR A 23 11.03 -8.03 1.49
N ILE A 24 9.85 -8.31 0.95
CA ILE A 24 9.55 -8.09 -0.47
C ILE A 24 8.27 -7.25 -0.57
N ILE A 25 8.38 -6.11 -1.25
CA ILE A 25 7.24 -5.25 -1.56
C ILE A 25 7.20 -5.07 -3.07
N ASN A 26 6.16 -5.60 -3.70
CA ASN A 26 5.92 -5.36 -5.12
C ASN A 26 5.34 -3.96 -5.29
N LYS A 27 6.11 -3.07 -5.90
CA LYS A 27 5.70 -1.69 -6.13
C LYS A 27 5.19 -1.52 -7.55
N ILE A 28 3.97 -1.01 -7.67
CA ILE A 28 3.35 -0.71 -8.95
C ILE A 28 3.29 0.82 -9.09
N ARG A 29 4.16 1.36 -9.95
CA ARG A 29 4.35 2.81 -10.11
C ARG A 29 3.28 3.37 -11.03
N VAL A 30 2.24 3.94 -10.45
CA VAL A 30 1.12 4.52 -11.20
C VAL A 30 1.46 5.87 -11.82
N ASP A 31 2.50 6.53 -11.34
CA ASP A 31 2.99 7.77 -11.91
C ASP A 31 3.74 7.58 -13.23
N LEU A 32 4.28 6.38 -13.46
CA LEU A 32 4.99 6.05 -14.69
C LEU A 32 4.08 5.45 -15.76
N HIS A 33 2.97 4.85 -15.36
CA HIS A 33 2.10 4.06 -16.24
C HIS A 33 0.63 4.41 -16.00
N PRO A 34 0.03 5.28 -16.85
CA PRO A 34 -1.38 5.67 -16.67
C PRO A 34 -2.37 4.48 -16.66
N GLU A 35 -2.07 3.42 -17.39
CA GLU A 35 -2.90 2.22 -17.43
C GLU A 35 -2.92 1.50 -16.07
N LEU A 36 -1.83 1.57 -15.32
CA LEU A 36 -1.77 1.00 -13.97
C LEU A 36 -2.55 1.84 -12.97
N ARG A 37 -2.62 3.14 -13.19
CA ARG A 37 -3.48 4.02 -12.38
C ARG A 37 -4.95 3.69 -12.61
N ALA A 38 -5.35 3.48 -13.84
CA ALA A 38 -6.71 3.06 -14.16
C ALA A 38 -7.04 1.71 -13.52
N GLU A 39 -6.11 0.76 -13.57
CA GLU A 39 -6.25 -0.52 -12.89
C GLU A 39 -6.49 -0.35 -11.39
N MET A 40 -5.69 0.49 -10.73
CA MET A 40 -5.83 0.77 -9.31
C MET A 40 -7.23 1.33 -8.99
N ILE A 41 -7.68 2.30 -9.76
CA ILE A 41 -9.00 2.91 -9.56
C ILE A 41 -10.10 1.87 -9.73
N ASN A 42 -10.01 1.02 -10.74
CA ASN A 42 -10.99 -0.05 -10.97
C ASN A 42 -11.02 -1.06 -9.83
N LYS A 43 -9.86 -1.44 -9.32
CA LYS A 43 -9.77 -2.45 -8.25
C LYS A 43 -10.15 -1.91 -6.88
N THR A 44 -9.76 -0.67 -6.58
CA THR A 44 -9.88 -0.13 -5.21
C THR A 44 -11.00 0.88 -5.07
N GLY A 45 -11.47 1.47 -6.15
CA GLY A 45 -12.38 2.59 -6.11
C GLY A 45 -11.74 3.89 -5.64
N ARG A 46 -10.41 3.92 -5.47
CA ARG A 46 -9.69 5.06 -4.95
C ARG A 46 -8.67 5.57 -5.96
N ARG A 47 -8.40 6.87 -5.93
CA ARG A 47 -7.51 7.56 -6.86
C ARG A 47 -6.18 7.94 -6.26
N THR A 48 -6.02 7.76 -4.95
CA THR A 48 -4.82 8.18 -4.22
C THR A 48 -3.86 7.01 -4.03
N VAL A 49 -2.60 7.32 -3.75
CA VAL A 49 -1.59 6.35 -3.37
C VAL A 49 -1.09 6.67 -1.95
N PRO A 50 -0.63 5.69 -1.18
CA PRO A 50 -0.53 4.27 -1.56
C PRO A 50 -1.88 3.56 -1.52
N GLN A 51 -2.00 2.49 -2.32
CA GLN A 51 -3.08 1.52 -2.16
C GLN A 51 -2.42 0.16 -1.94
N ILE A 52 -2.68 -0.45 -0.80
CA ILE A 52 -1.89 -1.54 -0.25
C ILE A 52 -2.70 -2.83 -0.27
N TYR A 53 -2.05 -3.90 -0.75
CA TYR A 53 -2.55 -5.27 -0.65
C TYR A 53 -1.55 -6.08 0.16
N ILE A 54 -2.03 -6.92 1.04
CA ILE A 54 -1.23 -7.94 1.72
C ILE A 54 -1.71 -9.27 1.16
N ASP A 55 -0.84 -9.93 0.40
CA ASP A 55 -1.22 -11.03 -0.48
C ASP A 55 -2.33 -10.55 -1.43
N GLU A 56 -3.49 -11.16 -1.42
CA GLU A 56 -4.61 -10.74 -2.27
C GLU A 56 -5.64 -9.89 -1.52
N LYS A 57 -5.39 -9.60 -0.24
CA LYS A 57 -6.32 -8.87 0.60
C LYS A 57 -6.06 -7.37 0.51
N PHE A 58 -7.07 -6.62 0.13
CA PHE A 58 -7.00 -5.17 0.06
C PHE A 58 -7.04 -4.57 1.47
N ILE A 59 -6.05 -3.73 1.78
CA ILE A 59 -5.93 -3.06 3.07
C ILE A 59 -6.44 -1.61 2.98
N GLY A 60 -6.07 -0.90 1.94
CA GLY A 60 -6.36 0.51 1.77
C GLY A 60 -5.10 1.35 1.67
N GLY A 61 -5.16 2.57 2.16
CA GLY A 61 -4.02 3.48 2.19
C GLY A 61 -3.21 3.36 3.47
N PHE A 62 -2.33 4.35 3.69
CA PHE A 62 -1.48 4.35 4.88
C PHE A 62 -2.29 4.46 6.18
N ALA A 63 -3.37 5.22 6.19
CA ALA A 63 -4.20 5.38 7.38
C ALA A 63 -4.77 4.03 7.86
N GLU A 64 -5.27 3.22 6.93
CA GLU A 64 -5.81 1.90 7.23
C GLU A 64 -4.71 0.94 7.67
N LEU A 65 -3.54 1.00 7.03
CA LEU A 65 -2.38 0.19 7.42
C LEU A 65 -1.93 0.53 8.85
N ARG A 66 -1.85 1.81 9.15
CA ARG A 66 -1.46 2.27 10.49
C ARG A 66 -2.48 1.83 11.55
N ALA A 67 -3.75 1.91 11.23
CA ALA A 67 -4.81 1.46 12.15
C ALA A 67 -4.66 -0.03 12.48
N LEU A 68 -4.36 -0.86 11.50
CA LEU A 68 -4.10 -2.29 11.71
C LEU A 68 -2.86 -2.52 12.59
N ASP A 69 -1.82 -1.72 12.39
CA ASP A 69 -0.62 -1.81 13.21
C ASP A 69 -0.92 -1.45 14.66
N LEU A 70 -1.64 -0.36 14.89
CA LEU A 70 -1.97 0.10 16.24
C LEU A 70 -2.89 -0.86 16.99
N SER A 71 -3.76 -1.57 16.29
CA SER A 71 -4.65 -2.57 16.89
C SER A 71 -3.99 -3.92 17.12
N GLY A 72 -2.79 -4.13 16.58
CA GLY A 72 -2.10 -5.41 16.63
C GLY A 72 -2.57 -6.42 15.58
N GLU A 73 -3.51 -6.05 14.73
CA GLU A 73 -4.03 -6.95 13.70
C GLU A 73 -3.07 -7.14 12.52
N LEU A 74 -2.15 -6.20 12.31
CA LEU A 74 -1.25 -6.26 11.16
C LEU A 74 -0.37 -7.50 11.20
N GLU A 75 0.13 -7.89 12.37
CA GLU A 75 0.95 -9.08 12.52
C GLU A 75 0.21 -10.35 12.09
N ASN A 76 -1.09 -10.39 12.26
CA ASN A 76 -1.90 -11.55 11.87
C ASN A 76 -2.07 -11.65 10.34
N LEU A 77 -1.85 -10.56 9.63
CA LEU A 77 -1.96 -10.51 8.16
C LEU A 77 -0.62 -10.76 7.46
N LEU A 78 0.47 -10.63 8.17
CA LEU A 78 1.83 -10.79 7.62
C LEU A 78 2.43 -12.22 7.90
#